data_0010285d709248aebe977692f5852942
#
_entry.id   0010285d709248aebe977692f5852942
#
_cell.length_a   1.000
_cell.length_b   1.000
_cell.length_c   1.000
_cell.angle_alpha   90.00
_cell.angle_beta   90.00
_cell.angle_gamma   90.00
#
_symmetry.space_group_name_H-M   'P 1'
#
loop_
_entity.id
_entity.type
_entity.pdbx_description
1 polymer ?
#
loop_
_entity_poly.entity_id
_entity_poly.type
_entity_poly.pdbx_seq_one_letter_code
_entity_poly.pdbx_strand_id
1 'polypeptide(L)'
;MIDDSIRAVKDAERKASQIILDAHSSADQLIKRAEAEAEQIRADAGNGAAKAAEEKMEEARRKGEEELKQADALLDKDRQGLEAIAGNKVEQAAEAVIREILS
;
A
#
# COMPACT_ATOMS: atom_id res chain seq x y z
N MET A 1 -6.43 75.81 -6.13
CA MET A 1 -7.28 75.10 -7.09
C MET A 1 -6.51 74.16 -7.96
N ILE A 2 -5.53 74.59 -8.70
CA ILE A 2 -4.65 73.73 -9.54
C ILE A 2 -3.89 72.75 -8.66
N ASP A 3 -3.34 73.20 -7.53
CA ASP A 3 -2.60 72.37 -6.58
C ASP A 3 -3.45 71.27 -5.98
N ASP A 4 -4.72 71.56 -5.70
CA ASP A 4 -5.65 70.56 -5.19
C ASP A 4 -6.00 69.47 -6.20
N SER A 5 -6.11 69.88 -7.46
CA SER A 5 -6.34 68.96 -8.58
C SER A 5 -5.15 68.05 -8.84
N ILE A 6 -3.92 68.62 -8.81
CA ILE A 6 -2.66 67.86 -8.95
C ILE A 6 -2.49 66.88 -7.79
N ARG A 7 -2.82 67.32 -6.56
CA ARG A 7 -2.74 66.49 -5.39
C ARG A 7 -3.71 65.31 -5.45
N ALA A 8 -4.94 65.60 -5.92
CA ALA A 8 -5.97 64.56 -6.09
C ALA A 8 -5.53 63.52 -7.11
N VAL A 9 -4.95 63.93 -8.24
CA VAL A 9 -4.41 63.03 -9.24
C VAL A 9 -3.26 62.18 -8.71
N LYS A 10 -2.32 62.81 -8.00
CA LYS A 10 -1.20 62.07 -7.33
C LYS A 10 -1.69 61.06 -6.32
N ASP A 11 -2.68 61.42 -5.52
CA ASP A 11 -3.26 60.49 -4.55
C ASP A 11 -3.98 59.33 -5.24
N ALA A 12 -4.70 59.60 -6.34
CA ALA A 12 -5.34 58.56 -7.12
C ALA A 12 -4.34 57.60 -7.76
N GLU A 13 -3.22 58.15 -8.31
CA GLU A 13 -2.16 57.34 -8.89
C GLU A 13 -1.46 56.48 -7.81
N ARG A 14 -1.24 57.05 -6.66
CA ARG A 14 -0.63 56.32 -5.53
C ARG A 14 -1.53 55.17 -5.03
N LYS A 15 -2.84 55.41 -4.94
CA LYS A 15 -3.82 54.40 -4.63
C LYS A 15 -3.88 53.28 -5.65
N ALA A 16 -3.87 53.68 -6.94
CA ALA A 16 -3.88 52.70 -8.03
C ALA A 16 -2.61 51.84 -8.01
N SER A 17 -1.44 52.43 -7.82
CA SER A 17 -0.19 51.68 -7.66
C SER A 17 -0.22 50.73 -6.49
N GLN A 18 -0.77 51.15 -5.35
CA GLN A 18 -0.89 50.32 -4.17
C GLN A 18 -1.84 49.12 -4.41
N ILE A 19 -2.96 49.37 -5.08
CA ILE A 19 -3.90 48.29 -5.45
C ILE A 19 -3.23 47.24 -6.33
N ILE A 20 -2.43 47.71 -7.31
CA ILE A 20 -1.68 46.79 -8.21
C ILE A 20 -0.64 45.98 -7.41
N LEU A 21 0.11 46.63 -6.53
CA LEU A 21 1.10 45.95 -5.68
C LEU A 21 0.42 44.92 -4.77
N ASP A 22 -0.68 45.28 -4.14
CA ASP A 22 -1.45 44.41 -3.26
C ASP A 22 -2.03 43.23 -4.04
N ALA A 23 -2.53 43.46 -5.26
CA ALA A 23 -3.04 42.40 -6.13
C ALA A 23 -1.94 41.42 -6.53
N HIS A 24 -0.76 41.89 -6.88
CA HIS A 24 0.39 41.04 -7.18
C HIS A 24 0.83 40.23 -5.96
N SER A 25 0.91 40.88 -4.81
CA SER A 25 1.26 40.21 -3.57
C SER A 25 0.26 39.11 -3.20
N SER A 26 -1.03 39.39 -3.34
CA SER A 26 -2.09 38.43 -3.07
C SER A 26 -2.05 37.25 -4.06
N ALA A 27 -1.80 37.53 -5.33
CA ALA A 27 -1.65 36.50 -6.36
C ALA A 27 -0.46 35.58 -6.06
N ASP A 28 0.69 36.18 -5.71
CA ASP A 28 1.89 35.41 -5.36
C ASP A 28 1.66 34.53 -4.14
N GLN A 29 0.99 35.05 -3.11
CA GLN A 29 0.65 34.29 -1.92
C GLN A 29 -0.30 33.13 -2.24
N LEU A 30 -1.27 33.38 -3.11
CA LEU A 30 -2.23 32.36 -3.54
C LEU A 30 -1.52 31.24 -4.31
N ILE A 31 -0.62 31.58 -5.22
CA ILE A 31 0.18 30.61 -5.98
C ILE A 31 1.04 29.76 -5.04
N LYS A 32 1.75 30.42 -4.12
CA LYS A 32 2.60 29.71 -3.14
C LYS A 32 1.79 28.75 -2.26
N ARG A 33 0.61 29.18 -1.85
CA ARG A 33 -0.28 28.35 -1.06
C ARG A 33 -0.78 27.15 -1.87
N ALA A 34 -1.16 27.37 -3.13
CA ALA A 34 -1.60 26.30 -4.02
C ALA A 34 -0.46 25.29 -4.28
N GLU A 35 0.76 25.76 -4.49
CA GLU A 35 1.92 24.89 -4.66
C GLU A 35 2.21 24.07 -3.41
N ALA A 36 2.11 24.68 -2.22
CA ALA A 36 2.30 23.98 -0.95
C ALA A 36 1.21 22.93 -0.72
N GLU A 37 -0.04 23.26 -1.03
CA GLU A 37 -1.16 22.31 -0.93
C GLU A 37 -1.00 21.15 -1.92
N ALA A 38 -0.59 21.43 -3.14
CA ALA A 38 -0.33 20.41 -4.15
C ALA A 38 0.79 19.47 -3.71
N GLU A 39 1.86 20.00 -3.15
CA GLU A 39 2.97 19.19 -2.62
C GLU A 39 2.51 18.31 -1.45
N GLN A 40 1.69 18.85 -0.56
CA GLN A 40 1.13 18.09 0.56
C GLN A 40 0.23 16.95 0.07
N ILE A 41 -0.64 17.24 -0.90
CA ILE A 41 -1.51 16.23 -1.50
C ILE A 41 -0.68 15.13 -2.15
N ARG A 42 0.36 15.50 -2.87
CA ARG A 42 1.27 14.53 -3.51
C ARG A 42 1.98 13.64 -2.49
N ALA A 43 2.48 14.24 -1.43
CA ALA A 43 3.15 13.52 -0.34
C ALA A 43 2.17 12.56 0.36
N ASP A 44 0.97 13.03 0.69
CA ASP A 44 -0.05 12.23 1.35
C ASP A 44 -0.51 11.07 0.47
N ALA A 45 -0.71 11.31 -0.82
CA ALA A 45 -1.08 10.28 -1.78
C ALA A 45 0.03 9.23 -1.93
N GLY A 46 1.29 9.66 -1.99
CA GLY A 46 2.45 8.77 -2.06
C GLY A 46 2.57 7.90 -0.82
N ASN A 47 2.44 8.50 0.37
CA ASN A 47 2.50 7.79 1.64
C ASN A 47 1.31 6.82 1.80
N GLY A 48 0.11 7.25 1.40
CA GLY A 48 -1.08 6.40 1.41
C GLY A 48 -0.95 5.21 0.48
N ALA A 49 -0.43 5.41 -0.73
CA ALA A 49 -0.20 4.33 -1.68
C ALA A 49 0.86 3.34 -1.19
N ALA A 50 1.96 3.84 -0.61
CA ALA A 50 3.01 3.00 -0.03
C ALA A 50 2.46 2.14 1.11
N LYS A 51 1.67 2.73 2.00
CA LYS A 51 1.05 2.02 3.11
C LYS A 51 0.07 0.95 2.63
N ALA A 52 -0.76 1.28 1.64
CA ALA A 52 -1.70 0.33 1.05
C ALA A 52 -0.98 -0.84 0.37
N ALA A 53 0.12 -0.57 -0.33
CA ALA A 53 0.95 -1.61 -0.95
C ALA A 53 1.58 -2.52 0.11
N GLU A 54 2.08 -1.95 1.19
CA GLU A 54 2.67 -2.69 2.31
C GLU A 54 1.66 -3.60 2.99
N GLU A 55 0.44 -3.10 3.23
CA GLU A 55 -0.66 -3.88 3.79
C GLU A 55 -1.06 -5.04 2.89
N LYS A 56 -1.12 -4.82 1.58
CA LYS A 56 -1.43 -5.87 0.60
C LYS A 56 -0.34 -6.93 0.54
N MET A 57 0.92 -6.53 0.60
CA MET A 57 2.04 -7.46 0.63
C MET A 57 2.01 -8.32 1.90
N GLU A 58 1.73 -7.71 3.04
CA GLU A 58 1.61 -8.43 4.31
C GLU A 58 0.44 -9.41 4.30
N GLU A 59 -0.69 -9.03 3.74
CA GLU A 59 -1.85 -9.90 3.58
C GLU A 59 -1.53 -11.08 2.66
N ALA A 60 -0.87 -10.83 1.54
CA ALA A 60 -0.43 -11.87 0.61
C ALA A 60 0.55 -12.84 1.27
N ARG A 61 1.48 -12.32 2.08
CA ARG A 61 2.43 -13.14 2.83
C ARG A 61 1.71 -14.06 3.82
N ARG A 62 0.75 -13.53 4.56
CA ARG A 62 -0.05 -14.33 5.52
C ARG A 62 -0.85 -15.42 4.82
N LYS A 63 -1.47 -15.08 3.70
CA LYS A 63 -2.21 -16.05 2.89
C LYS A 63 -1.30 -17.15 2.36
N GLY A 64 -0.13 -16.77 1.86
CA GLY A 64 0.87 -17.72 1.38
C GLY A 64 1.36 -18.67 2.48
N GLU A 65 1.65 -18.14 3.66
CA GLU A 65 2.04 -18.93 4.82
C GLU A 65 0.94 -19.90 5.25
N GLU A 66 -0.31 -19.44 5.26
CA GLU A 66 -1.46 -20.28 5.61
C GLU A 66 -1.66 -21.41 4.58
N GLU A 67 -1.53 -21.11 3.29
CA GLU A 67 -1.61 -22.11 2.23
C GLU A 67 -0.49 -23.14 2.33
N LEU A 68 0.73 -22.70 2.62
CA LEU A 68 1.86 -23.61 2.84
C LEU A 68 1.61 -24.52 4.04
N LYS A 69 1.07 -23.98 5.12
CA LYS A 69 0.75 -24.72 6.32
C LYS A 69 -0.31 -25.79 6.04
N GLN A 70 -1.33 -25.44 5.26
CA GLN A 70 -2.36 -26.38 4.85
C GLN A 70 -1.79 -27.47 3.93
N ALA A 71 -0.94 -27.09 2.97
CA ALA A 71 -0.30 -28.04 2.08
C ALA A 71 0.61 -29.01 2.85
N ASP A 72 1.38 -28.51 3.79
CA ASP A 72 2.23 -29.35 4.65
C ASP A 72 1.41 -30.34 5.47
N ALA A 73 0.28 -29.89 6.02
CA ALA A 73 -0.62 -30.76 6.77
C ALA A 73 -1.23 -31.86 5.88
N LEU A 74 -1.62 -31.54 4.65
CA LEU A 74 -2.15 -32.50 3.68
C LEU A 74 -1.06 -33.51 3.27
N LEU A 75 0.16 -33.04 2.99
CA LEU A 75 1.28 -33.91 2.66
C LEU A 75 1.62 -34.86 3.82
N ASP A 76 1.61 -34.37 5.03
CA ASP A 76 1.87 -35.18 6.20
C ASP A 76 0.80 -36.25 6.38
N LYS A 77 -0.47 -35.92 6.18
CA LYS A 77 -1.57 -36.85 6.22
C LYS A 77 -1.48 -37.92 5.14
N ASP A 78 -1.11 -37.53 3.92
CA ASP A 78 -0.91 -38.46 2.81
C ASP A 78 0.26 -39.40 3.09
N ARG A 79 1.37 -38.87 3.64
CA ARG A 79 2.52 -39.67 4.06
C ARG A 79 2.13 -40.72 5.10
N GLN A 80 1.38 -40.32 6.13
CA GLN A 80 0.89 -41.23 7.16
C GLN A 80 -0.02 -42.31 6.57
N GLY A 81 -0.88 -41.94 5.64
CA GLY A 81 -1.74 -42.89 4.93
C GLY A 81 -0.95 -43.92 4.11
N LEU A 82 0.08 -43.46 3.40
CA LEU A 82 0.96 -44.33 2.62
C LEU A 82 1.79 -45.26 3.53
N GLU A 83 2.29 -44.77 4.65
CA GLU A 83 3.03 -45.57 5.62
C GLU A 83 2.13 -46.67 6.20
N ALA A 84 0.87 -46.36 6.54
CA ALA A 84 -0.09 -47.35 7.02
C ALA A 84 -0.39 -48.44 5.99
N ILE A 85 -0.59 -48.04 4.73
CA ILE A 85 -0.84 -49.00 3.60
C ILE A 85 0.40 -49.89 3.41
N ALA A 86 1.58 -49.31 3.38
CA ALA A 86 2.82 -50.04 3.21
C ALA A 86 3.06 -51.02 4.38
N GLY A 87 2.78 -50.61 5.63
CA GLY A 87 2.88 -51.45 6.80
C GLY A 87 1.93 -52.65 6.72
N ASN A 88 0.67 -52.44 6.34
CA ASN A 88 -0.29 -53.52 6.16
C ASN A 88 0.12 -54.52 5.05
N LYS A 89 0.68 -54.02 3.98
CA LYS A 89 1.15 -54.88 2.88
C LYS A 89 2.33 -55.72 3.27
N VAL A 90 3.27 -55.14 4.03
CA VAL A 90 4.42 -55.87 4.57
C VAL A 90 3.94 -56.98 5.49
N GLU A 91 3.00 -56.71 6.38
CA GLU A 91 2.40 -57.67 7.29
C GLU A 91 1.68 -58.79 6.56
N GLN A 92 0.89 -58.47 5.56
CA GLN A 92 0.20 -59.46 4.73
C GLN A 92 1.16 -60.34 3.95
N ALA A 93 2.26 -59.75 3.44
CA ALA A 93 3.30 -60.51 2.74
C ALA A 93 4.03 -61.47 3.68
N ALA A 94 4.33 -61.04 4.90
CA ALA A 94 4.95 -61.85 5.92
C ALA A 94 4.02 -63.00 6.30
N GLU A 95 2.75 -62.77 6.50
CA GLU A 95 1.76 -63.80 6.81
C GLU A 95 1.63 -64.79 5.66
N ALA A 96 1.62 -64.35 4.41
CA ALA A 96 1.56 -65.22 3.25
C ALA A 96 2.77 -66.14 3.14
N VAL A 97 3.96 -65.65 3.43
CA VAL A 97 5.20 -66.41 3.46
C VAL A 97 5.15 -67.46 4.56
N ILE A 98 4.74 -67.07 5.75
CA ILE A 98 4.61 -68.02 6.88
C ILE A 98 3.59 -69.11 6.57
N ARG A 99 2.49 -68.76 5.99
CA ARG A 99 1.45 -69.68 5.60
C ARG A 99 1.93 -70.70 4.56
N GLU A 100 2.71 -70.24 3.59
CA GLU A 100 3.32 -71.09 2.54
C GLU A 100 4.35 -72.04 3.16
N ILE A 101 5.14 -71.58 4.09
CA ILE A 101 6.14 -72.41 4.79
C ILE A 101 5.52 -73.51 5.63
N LEU A 102 4.36 -73.20 6.31
CA LEU A 102 3.69 -74.10 7.21
C LEU A 102 2.73 -75.08 6.52
N SER A 103 2.43 -74.86 5.30
CA SER A 103 1.61 -75.80 4.50
C SER A 103 2.50 -76.84 3.84
#